data_afa1112610cc2fbcbef34f7f906d2625
#
_entry.id   afa1112610cc2fbcbef34f7f906d2625
#
_cell.length_a   1.000
_cell.length_b   1.000
_cell.length_c   1.000
_cell.angle_alpha   90.00
_cell.angle_beta   90.00
_cell.angle_gamma   90.00
#
_symmetry.space_group_name_H-M   'P 1'
#
loop_
_entity.id
_entity.type
_entity.pdbx_description
1 polymer ?
#
loop_
_entity_poly.entity_id
_entity_poly.type
_entity_poly.pdbx_seq_one_letter_code
_entity_poly.pdbx_strand_id
1 'polypeptide(L)'
;MIVLDEQLLSYGLRALIARWYRGTVTDITQLRPNTVISDEAIPPLLRAAPRPTFVTINVTDFWRRVVPDVRFCIACFAVPHTRAEEIPDLLRRLFALAPFRTHSQRLGKIARISQRQV
;
A
#
# COMPACT_ATOMS: atom_id res chain seq x y z
N MET A 1 0.92 7.83 6.21
CA MET A 1 -0.35 7.06 6.18
C MET A 1 -0.19 5.81 5.35
N ILE A 2 -0.63 4.71 5.86
CA ILE A 2 -0.72 3.45 5.10
C ILE A 2 -2.19 3.20 4.78
N VAL A 3 -2.48 2.94 3.50
CA VAL A 3 -3.84 2.68 3.00
C VAL A 3 -3.86 1.27 2.41
N LEU A 4 -4.67 0.39 2.99
CA LEU A 4 -4.80 -1.00 2.52
C LEU A 4 -5.83 -1.09 1.40
N ASP A 5 -5.54 -1.90 0.39
CA ASP A 5 -6.49 -2.25 -0.66
C ASP A 5 -7.65 -3.04 -0.07
N GLU A 6 -8.83 -2.87 -0.64
CA GLU A 6 -10.05 -3.57 -0.25
C GLU A 6 -9.87 -5.08 -0.17
N GLN A 7 -9.10 -5.67 -1.08
CA GLN A 7 -8.82 -7.10 -1.11
C GLN A 7 -8.10 -7.61 0.14
N LEU A 8 -7.49 -6.73 0.93
CA LEU A 8 -6.70 -7.09 2.10
C LEU A 8 -7.46 -6.98 3.41
N LEU A 9 -8.71 -6.51 3.40
CA LEU A 9 -9.45 -6.19 4.62
C LEU A 9 -9.77 -7.41 5.49
N SER A 10 -9.94 -8.59 4.89
CA SER A 10 -10.31 -9.80 5.62
C SER A 10 -9.16 -10.47 6.38
N TYR A 11 -7.93 -10.01 6.22
CA TYR A 11 -6.74 -10.68 6.77
C TYR A 11 -6.25 -10.12 8.10
N GLY A 12 -6.88 -9.09 8.64
CA GLY A 12 -6.47 -8.50 9.92
C GLY A 12 -5.11 -7.78 9.87
N LEU A 13 -4.67 -7.33 8.70
CA LEU A 13 -3.34 -6.75 8.53
C LEU A 13 -3.19 -5.41 9.21
N ARG A 14 -4.27 -4.64 9.34
CA ARG A 14 -4.25 -3.31 9.95
C ARG A 14 -3.64 -3.34 11.35
N ALA A 15 -4.10 -4.26 12.19
CA ALA A 15 -3.60 -4.39 13.56
C ALA A 15 -2.14 -4.82 13.59
N LEU A 16 -1.73 -5.71 12.69
CA LEU A 16 -0.36 -6.19 12.62
C LEU A 16 0.60 -5.08 12.17
N ILE A 17 0.20 -4.25 11.23
CA ILE A 17 1.00 -3.11 10.77
C ILE A 17 1.07 -2.04 11.87
N ALA A 18 -0.04 -1.78 12.55
CA ALA A 18 -0.09 -0.78 13.61
C ALA A 18 0.85 -1.07 14.79
N ARG A 19 1.27 -2.31 14.97
CA ARG A 19 2.24 -2.67 16.03
C ARG A 19 3.59 -2.00 15.85
N TRP A 20 4.02 -1.73 14.62
CA TRP A 20 5.33 -1.15 14.35
C TRP A 20 5.26 0.17 13.59
N TYR A 21 4.14 0.50 12.95
CA TYR A 21 3.98 1.75 12.23
C TYR A 21 3.26 2.78 13.09
N ARG A 22 3.89 3.92 13.32
CA ARG A 22 3.36 4.96 14.23
C ARG A 22 2.34 5.88 13.60
N GLY A 23 2.28 5.92 12.27
CA GLY A 23 1.31 6.75 11.56
C GLY A 23 -0.07 6.10 11.45
N THR A 24 -0.94 6.72 10.70
CA THR A 24 -2.29 6.20 10.44
C THR A 24 -2.25 5.00 9.53
N VAL A 25 -2.95 3.94 9.92
CA VAL A 25 -3.22 2.77 9.08
C VAL A 25 -4.71 2.71 8.82
N THR A 26 -5.12 2.79 7.57
CA THR A 26 -6.52 2.77 7.16
C THR A 26 -6.67 1.91 5.91
N ASP A 27 -7.83 1.92 5.30
CA ASP A 27 -8.08 1.22 4.05
C ASP A 27 -8.77 2.15 3.05
N ILE A 28 -8.79 1.72 1.77
CA ILE A 28 -9.30 2.56 0.68
C ILE A 28 -10.78 2.88 0.86
N THR A 29 -11.55 2.02 1.50
CA THR A 29 -12.98 2.26 1.71
C THR A 29 -13.24 3.40 2.68
N GLN A 30 -12.29 3.69 3.58
CA GLN A 30 -12.40 4.81 4.52
C GLN A 30 -12.14 6.15 3.85
N LEU A 31 -11.43 6.18 2.73
CA LEU A 31 -11.20 7.42 1.97
C LEU A 31 -12.45 7.86 1.21
N ARG A 32 -13.34 6.95 0.89
CA ARG A 32 -14.63 7.24 0.26
C ARG A 32 -15.66 6.21 0.74
N PRO A 33 -16.26 6.41 1.93
CA PRO A 33 -17.21 5.47 2.50
C PRO A 33 -18.49 5.33 1.68
N ASN A 34 -19.14 4.16 1.83
CA ASN A 34 -20.44 3.86 1.25
C ASN A 34 -20.49 3.89 -0.28
N THR A 35 -19.36 3.66 -0.93
CA THR A 35 -19.26 3.68 -2.40
C THR A 35 -18.36 2.53 -2.86
N VAL A 36 -18.73 1.90 -3.97
CA VAL A 36 -17.84 0.96 -4.65
C VAL A 36 -16.71 1.77 -5.29
N ILE A 37 -15.47 1.36 -5.04
CA ILE A 37 -14.29 2.06 -5.52
C ILE A 37 -13.66 1.21 -6.63
N SER A 38 -13.73 1.72 -7.88
CA SER A 38 -13.04 1.09 -9.00
C SER A 38 -11.53 1.38 -8.95
N ASP A 39 -10.73 0.58 -9.63
CA ASP A 39 -9.28 0.77 -9.67
C ASP A 39 -8.89 2.15 -10.22
N GLU A 40 -9.65 2.67 -11.17
CA GLU A 40 -9.41 4.00 -11.75
C GLU A 40 -9.64 5.14 -10.75
N ALA A 41 -10.48 4.91 -9.74
CA ALA A 41 -10.76 5.90 -8.71
C ALA A 41 -9.70 5.96 -7.61
N ILE A 42 -8.82 4.95 -7.52
CA ILE A 42 -7.82 4.86 -6.45
C ILE A 42 -6.77 5.97 -6.53
N PRO A 43 -6.10 6.22 -7.68
CA PRO A 43 -5.12 7.30 -7.74
C PRO A 43 -5.65 8.68 -7.33
N PRO A 44 -6.84 9.13 -7.78
CA PRO A 44 -7.39 10.41 -7.30
C PRO A 44 -7.60 10.45 -5.78
N LEU A 45 -8.06 9.35 -5.18
CA LEU A 45 -8.25 9.28 -3.73
C LEU A 45 -6.92 9.36 -2.99
N LEU A 46 -5.89 8.69 -3.48
CA LEU A 46 -4.57 8.74 -2.89
C LEU A 46 -3.94 10.13 -2.99
N ARG A 47 -4.14 10.83 -4.11
CA ARG A 47 -3.64 12.20 -4.26
C ARG A 47 -4.26 13.16 -3.25
N ALA A 48 -5.49 12.91 -2.84
CA ALA A 48 -6.19 13.75 -1.87
C ALA A 48 -5.83 13.41 -0.41
N ALA A 49 -5.19 12.27 -0.16
CA ALA A 49 -4.80 11.85 1.18
C ALA A 49 -3.40 12.37 1.55
N PRO A 50 -3.08 12.51 2.85
CA PRO A 50 -1.77 13.03 3.28
C PRO A 50 -0.68 11.96 3.19
N ARG A 51 0.17 12.09 2.18
CA ARG A 51 1.38 11.25 1.97
C ARG A 51 1.14 9.74 2.10
N PRO A 52 0.17 9.16 1.38
CA PRO A 52 -0.18 7.77 1.58
C PRO A 52 0.78 6.82 0.89
N THR A 53 0.95 5.64 1.50
CA THR A 53 1.48 4.44 0.85
C THR A 53 0.31 3.46 0.70
N PHE A 54 -0.05 3.16 -0.53
CA PHE A 54 -1.11 2.22 -0.85
C PHE A 54 -0.54 0.81 -0.93
N VAL A 55 -1.10 -0.12 -0.16
CA VAL A 55 -0.64 -1.51 -0.09
C VAL A 55 -1.65 -2.40 -0.79
N THR A 56 -1.19 -3.13 -1.81
CA THR A 56 -2.04 -3.99 -2.62
C THR A 56 -1.34 -5.29 -3.01
N ILE A 57 -2.12 -6.32 -3.32
CA ILE A 57 -1.64 -7.55 -3.95
C ILE A 57 -1.98 -7.58 -5.45
N ASN A 58 -2.63 -6.56 -5.97
CA ASN A 58 -2.99 -6.45 -7.38
C ASN A 58 -1.80 -5.88 -8.18
N VAL A 59 -0.79 -6.71 -8.40
CA VAL A 59 0.44 -6.31 -9.10
C VAL A 59 0.17 -5.88 -10.53
N THR A 60 -0.67 -6.64 -11.25
CA THR A 60 -0.92 -6.40 -12.67
C THR A 60 -1.47 -5.01 -12.93
N ASP A 61 -2.45 -4.58 -12.14
CA ASP A 61 -3.11 -3.30 -12.37
C ASP A 61 -2.30 -2.12 -11.84
N PHE A 62 -1.56 -2.30 -10.75
CA PHE A 62 -0.88 -1.17 -10.10
C PHE A 62 0.59 -1.07 -10.45
N TRP A 63 1.29 -2.16 -10.72
CA TRP A 63 2.69 -2.12 -11.11
C TRP A 63 2.88 -1.58 -12.54
N ARG A 64 2.03 -2.00 -13.46
CA ARG A 64 2.20 -1.72 -14.89
C ARG A 64 1.37 -0.56 -15.41
N ARG A 65 0.23 -0.26 -14.79
CA ARG A 65 -0.76 0.68 -15.34
C ARG A 65 -0.79 2.03 -14.64
N VAL A 66 -0.44 2.09 -13.36
CA VAL A 66 -0.50 3.34 -12.61
C VAL A 66 0.75 4.17 -12.88
N VAL A 67 0.55 5.43 -13.24
CA VAL A 67 1.63 6.38 -13.42
C VAL A 67 2.12 6.84 -12.04
N PRO A 68 3.43 6.81 -11.76
CA PRO A 68 3.95 7.34 -10.51
C PRO A 68 3.55 8.80 -10.29
N ASP A 69 3.21 9.14 -9.05
CA ASP A 69 2.80 10.49 -8.67
C ASP A 69 3.54 10.87 -7.39
N VAL A 70 4.07 12.09 -7.34
CA VAL A 70 4.83 12.58 -6.19
C VAL A 70 4.02 12.66 -4.89
N ARG A 71 2.70 12.52 -4.95
CA ARG A 71 1.80 12.61 -3.80
C ARG A 71 1.55 11.28 -3.11
N PHE A 72 1.94 10.16 -3.71
CA PHE A 72 1.72 8.85 -3.10
C PHE A 72 2.81 7.85 -3.47
N CYS A 73 2.82 6.75 -2.72
CA CYS A 73 3.61 5.55 -2.99
C CYS A 73 2.66 4.38 -3.14
N ILE A 74 2.97 3.45 -4.04
CA ILE A 74 2.23 2.19 -4.15
C ILE A 74 3.20 1.04 -3.90
N ALA A 75 2.87 0.18 -2.93
CA ALA A 75 3.60 -1.04 -2.63
C ALA A 75 2.77 -2.24 -3.11
N CYS A 76 3.23 -2.87 -4.19
CA CYS A 76 2.56 -4.03 -4.81
C CYS A 76 3.23 -5.30 -4.33
N PHE A 77 2.50 -6.13 -3.56
CA PHE A 77 3.03 -7.37 -3.01
C PHE A 77 2.67 -8.54 -3.93
N ALA A 78 3.68 -9.13 -4.56
CA ALA A 78 3.53 -10.30 -5.43
C ALA A 78 3.49 -11.58 -4.58
N VAL A 79 2.48 -11.68 -3.71
CA VAL A 79 2.24 -12.85 -2.88
C VAL A 79 0.81 -13.36 -3.11
N PRO A 80 0.58 -14.67 -3.01
CA PRO A 80 -0.78 -15.20 -3.13
C PRO A 80 -1.65 -14.80 -1.94
N HIS A 81 -2.96 -14.81 -2.11
CA HIS A 81 -3.91 -14.51 -1.03
C HIS A 81 -3.69 -15.39 0.20
N THR A 82 -3.32 -16.65 0.00
CA THR A 82 -3.06 -17.61 1.09
C THR A 82 -1.86 -17.24 1.95
N ARG A 83 -1.04 -16.27 1.50
CA ARG A 83 0.15 -15.80 2.21
C ARG A 83 0.09 -14.30 2.50
N ALA A 84 -1.08 -13.72 2.51
CA ALA A 84 -1.27 -12.29 2.77
C ALA A 84 -0.77 -11.88 4.15
N GLU A 85 -0.77 -12.79 5.12
CA GLU A 85 -0.25 -12.53 6.47
C GLU A 85 1.25 -12.21 6.51
N GLU A 86 1.98 -12.45 5.44
CA GLU A 86 3.40 -12.08 5.33
C GLU A 86 3.59 -10.60 4.98
N ILE A 87 2.53 -9.92 4.51
CA ILE A 87 2.62 -8.54 4.06
C ILE A 87 3.12 -7.57 5.14
N PRO A 88 2.65 -7.62 6.39
CA PRO A 88 3.16 -6.71 7.42
C PRO A 88 4.68 -6.76 7.58
N ASP A 89 5.28 -7.94 7.61
CA ASP A 89 6.73 -8.09 7.73
C ASP A 89 7.46 -7.63 6.48
N LEU A 90 6.93 -7.93 5.30
CA LEU A 90 7.52 -7.50 4.03
C LEU A 90 7.45 -5.97 3.90
N LEU A 91 6.37 -5.36 4.32
CA LEU A 91 6.21 -3.90 4.32
C LEU A 91 7.21 -3.25 5.28
N ARG A 92 7.40 -3.83 6.46
CA ARG A 92 8.38 -3.34 7.42
C ARG A 92 9.79 -3.41 6.85
N ARG A 93 10.13 -4.49 6.17
CA ARG A 93 11.42 -4.63 5.49
C ARG A 93 11.61 -3.61 4.39
N LEU A 94 10.56 -3.34 3.60
CA LEU A 94 10.58 -2.31 2.57
C LEU A 94 10.92 -0.94 3.17
N PHE A 95 10.26 -0.59 4.28
CA PHE A 95 10.46 0.70 4.94
C PHE A 95 11.83 0.81 5.64
N ALA A 96 12.53 -0.30 5.82
CA ALA A 96 13.90 -0.28 6.35
C ALA A 96 14.95 0.00 5.25
N LEU A 97 14.58 -0.14 3.98
CA LEU A 97 15.47 0.16 2.86
C LEU A 97 15.63 1.68 2.68
N ALA A 98 16.85 2.14 2.43
CA ALA A 98 17.14 3.57 2.31
C ALA A 98 16.19 4.32 1.36
N PRO A 99 15.86 3.82 0.14
CA PRO A 99 14.96 4.54 -0.76
C PRO A 99 13.51 4.66 -0.26
N PHE A 100 13.13 3.94 0.79
CA PHE A 100 11.75 3.88 1.29
C PHE A 100 11.61 4.23 2.77
N ARG A 101 12.68 4.71 3.40
CA ARG A 101 12.74 4.87 4.85
C ARG A 101 11.86 5.99 5.38
N THR A 102 11.69 7.07 4.66
CA THR A 102 10.88 8.22 5.07
C THR A 102 9.72 8.45 4.11
N HIS A 103 8.72 9.22 4.55
CA HIS A 103 7.61 9.63 3.68
C HIS A 103 8.11 10.30 2.41
N SER A 104 9.05 11.23 2.55
CA SER A 104 9.58 11.96 1.40
C SER A 104 10.28 11.04 0.40
N GLN A 105 10.99 10.03 0.89
CA GLN A 105 11.66 9.06 0.02
C GLN A 105 10.68 8.12 -0.67
N ARG A 106 9.59 7.75 0.00
CA ARG A 106 8.58 6.86 -0.57
C ARG A 106 7.74 7.52 -1.66
N LEU A 107 7.39 8.79 -1.48
CA LEU A 107 6.52 9.49 -2.41
C LEU A 107 7.10 9.50 -3.83
N GLY A 108 6.25 9.26 -4.81
CA GLY A 108 6.66 9.20 -6.21
C GLY A 108 7.10 7.82 -6.67
N LYS A 109 7.07 6.82 -5.81
CA LYS A 109 7.55 5.47 -6.13
C LYS A 109 6.44 4.44 -6.18
N ILE A 110 6.59 3.49 -7.09
CA ILE A 110 5.78 2.28 -7.14
C ILE A 110 6.75 1.11 -6.96
N ALA A 111 6.61 0.37 -5.87
CA ALA A 111 7.46 -0.77 -5.56
C ALA A 111 6.72 -2.08 -5.82
N ARG A 112 7.44 -3.06 -6.34
CA ARG A 112 6.97 -4.43 -6.44
C ARG A 112 7.80 -5.29 -5.49
N ILE A 113 7.13 -5.95 -4.56
CA ILE A 113 7.78 -6.74 -3.53
C ILE A 113 7.39 -8.20 -3.69
N SER A 114 8.37 -9.08 -3.72
CA SER A 114 8.17 -10.51 -3.62
C SER A 114 8.81 -11.00 -2.32
N GLN A 115 8.69 -12.30 -2.04
CA GLN A 115 9.32 -12.87 -0.85
C GLN A 115 10.84 -12.77 -0.85
N ARG A 116 11.44 -12.63 -2.04
CA ARG A 116 12.90 -12.68 -2.20
C ARG A 116 13.53 -11.34 -2.51
N GLN A 117 12.76 -10.38 -3.02
CA GLN A 117 13.31 -9.09 -3.46
C GLN A 117 12.23 -8.01 -3.56
N VAL A 118 12.71 -6.82 -3.52
CA VAL A 118 11.89 -5.62 -3.72
C VAL A 118 11.97 -5.18 -5.17
#